data_0a2bec664d125825ab8c508ae6da6e3c
#
_entry.id   0a2bec664d125825ab8c508ae6da6e3c
#
_cell.length_a   1.000
_cell.length_b   1.000
_cell.length_c   1.000
_cell.angle_alpha   90.00
_cell.angle_beta   90.00
_cell.angle_gamma   90.00
#
_symmetry.space_group_name_H-M   'P 1'
#
loop_
_entity.id
_entity.type
_entity.pdbx_description
1 polymer ?
#
loop_
_entity_poly.entity_id
_entity_poly.type
_entity_poly.pdbx_seq_one_letter_code
_entity_poly.pdbx_strand_id
1 'polypeptide(L)'
;MSGLLLSRRSITLALVIGLGAGTVACKKPGDADTAGAVDTAKIAEEAMIYGFPLVMNYGAMYDLSLNPKSSQFKAPPNVLANESRVFTSADTAVVTPNSDTPYSMLQLDLRAEPMVICVPAVPKERYYSVQLIDMTSFNYGYIGSRTTGSDAGCYMVAGPNWKGETPKGIKAVFNNETQFGLTIFRTQLFNAADIDKVKKIQAGYKAQPLSAFLGQPAPAAAPAVDWPAIDKDKAKSEFFSYLAFLLQFIPAQPEEAGIRADLAKLGIEPGKPFDMSKLSVAQKAGLLAGMKKGNDRIQAAARGLGTKQNGWDVAKIDNTRAAVNGDWLRRAGVAQAGIYANDYEEALYPMTRADSTGEKLDGSKASYTITF
;
A
#
# COMPACT_ATOMS: atom_id res chain seq x y z
N MET A 1 27.36 -29.00 72.63
CA MET A 1 27.62 -30.37 73.09
C MET A 1 27.56 -31.27 71.89
N SER A 2 28.70 -31.75 71.49
CA SER A 2 29.07 -33.11 71.10
C SER A 2 28.35 -33.63 69.84
N GLY A 3 29.00 -34.15 68.89
CA GLY A 3 30.38 -34.56 68.70
C GLY A 3 30.54 -35.24 67.32
N LEU A 4 31.76 -35.19 66.86
CA LEU A 4 32.37 -35.83 65.72
C LEU A 4 31.90 -37.28 65.42
N LEU A 5 31.93 -37.69 64.14
CA LEU A 5 32.78 -38.85 63.73
C LEU A 5 32.95 -38.88 62.24
N LEU A 6 34.26 -38.88 61.87
CA LEU A 6 34.76 -39.12 60.51
C LEU A 6 34.59 -40.61 60.09
N SER A 7 34.27 -40.87 58.85
CA SER A 7 34.57 -42.12 58.22
C SER A 7 35.09 -41.90 56.81
N ARG A 8 36.40 -42.18 56.64
CA ARG A 8 37.07 -42.27 55.34
C ARG A 8 36.64 -43.58 54.65
N ARG A 9 36.15 -43.46 53.44
CA ARG A 9 36.20 -44.61 52.51
C ARG A 9 36.77 -44.16 51.17
N SER A 10 37.91 -44.78 50.83
CA SER A 10 38.61 -44.71 49.55
C SER A 10 37.72 -45.24 48.45
N ILE A 11 37.56 -44.50 47.36
CA ILE A 11 36.94 -44.99 46.15
C ILE A 11 37.98 -44.97 45.03
N THR A 12 38.23 -46.13 44.53
CA THR A 12 39.13 -46.45 43.42
C THR A 12 38.59 -45.82 42.12
N LEU A 13 39.46 -45.06 41.45
CA LEU A 13 39.16 -44.44 40.15
C LEU A 13 39.30 -45.50 39.07
N ALA A 14 38.23 -46.01 38.50
CA ALA A 14 38.24 -46.81 37.29
C ALA A 14 38.05 -45.89 36.06
N LEU A 15 39.10 -45.72 35.26
CA LEU A 15 39.10 -45.00 34.02
C LEU A 15 38.46 -45.85 32.93
N VAL A 16 37.18 -45.59 32.60
CA VAL A 16 36.53 -46.16 31.41
C VAL A 16 36.71 -45.20 30.27
N ILE A 17 37.60 -45.54 29.34
CA ILE A 17 37.74 -44.87 28.04
C ILE A 17 36.58 -45.37 27.15
N GLY A 18 35.48 -44.63 27.13
CA GLY A 18 34.41 -44.79 26.16
C GLY A 18 34.80 -44.11 24.83
N LEU A 19 35.18 -44.92 23.83
CA LEU A 19 35.21 -44.44 22.44
C LEU A 19 33.76 -44.17 21.99
N GLY A 20 33.29 -42.92 22.16
CA GLY A 20 32.08 -42.43 21.53
C GLY A 20 32.37 -42.13 20.06
N ALA A 21 32.01 -43.04 19.18
CA ALA A 21 31.95 -42.78 17.73
C ALA A 21 30.82 -41.77 17.52
N GLY A 22 31.16 -40.46 17.60
CA GLY A 22 30.29 -39.41 17.14
C GLY A 22 30.16 -39.49 15.63
N THR A 23 29.03 -40.01 15.16
CA THR A 23 28.65 -39.86 13.74
C THR A 23 28.38 -38.39 13.48
N VAL A 24 29.42 -37.66 13.03
CA VAL A 24 29.25 -36.38 12.37
C VAL A 24 28.50 -36.70 11.08
N ALA A 25 27.19 -36.53 11.08
CA ALA A 25 26.39 -36.55 9.87
C ALA A 25 26.86 -35.38 9.00
N CYS A 26 27.76 -35.65 8.07
CA CYS A 26 28.11 -34.73 7.00
C CYS A 26 26.83 -34.49 6.18
N LYS A 27 26.15 -33.34 6.38
CA LYS A 27 25.12 -32.89 5.45
C LYS A 27 25.74 -32.86 4.05
N LYS A 28 25.16 -33.60 3.10
CA LYS A 28 25.56 -33.53 1.71
C LYS A 28 25.41 -32.08 1.22
N PRO A 29 26.32 -31.58 0.37
CA PRO A 29 26.25 -30.21 -0.18
C PRO A 29 24.87 -29.87 -0.79
N GLY A 30 24.15 -30.83 -1.34
CA GLY A 30 22.80 -30.66 -1.86
C GLY A 30 21.71 -30.38 -0.81
N ASP A 31 21.88 -30.82 0.45
CA ASP A 31 20.88 -30.59 1.50
C ASP A 31 20.90 -29.15 2.02
N ALA A 32 22.07 -28.51 2.02
CA ALA A 32 22.21 -27.10 2.41
C ALA A 32 21.65 -26.16 1.33
N ASP A 33 21.84 -26.48 0.05
CA ASP A 33 21.33 -25.70 -1.08
C ASP A 33 19.80 -25.80 -1.19
N THR A 34 19.22 -26.99 -0.95
CA THR A 34 17.77 -27.18 -0.94
C THR A 34 17.10 -26.46 0.25
N ALA A 35 17.69 -26.52 1.44
CA ALA A 35 17.19 -25.79 2.60
C ALA A 35 17.24 -24.27 2.37
N GLY A 36 18.34 -23.73 1.81
CA GLY A 36 18.48 -22.33 1.45
C GLY A 36 17.45 -21.88 0.39
N ALA A 37 17.12 -22.74 -0.57
CA ALA A 37 16.09 -22.48 -1.57
C ALA A 37 14.68 -22.43 -0.97
N VAL A 38 14.37 -23.33 -0.02
CA VAL A 38 13.06 -23.37 0.67
C VAL A 38 12.86 -22.12 1.51
N ASP A 39 13.88 -21.70 2.28
CA ASP A 39 13.81 -20.46 3.07
C ASP A 39 13.67 -19.23 2.16
N THR A 40 14.41 -19.16 1.07
CA THR A 40 14.30 -18.08 0.09
C THR A 40 12.90 -18.03 -0.53
N ALA A 41 12.32 -19.18 -0.88
CA ALA A 41 10.98 -19.23 -1.46
C ALA A 41 9.90 -18.72 -0.48
N LYS A 42 10.00 -19.08 0.81
CA LYS A 42 9.09 -18.60 1.84
C LYS A 42 9.20 -17.09 2.01
N ILE A 43 10.42 -16.56 2.16
CA ILE A 43 10.62 -15.12 2.32
C ILE A 43 10.14 -14.36 1.07
N ALA A 44 10.43 -14.87 -0.13
CA ALA A 44 10.00 -14.25 -1.38
C ALA A 44 8.46 -14.24 -1.54
N GLU A 45 7.76 -15.30 -1.09
CA GLU A 45 6.30 -15.34 -1.06
C GLU A 45 5.74 -14.23 -0.15
N GLU A 46 6.25 -14.12 1.07
CA GLU A 46 5.83 -13.10 2.02
C GLU A 46 6.20 -11.68 1.55
N ALA A 47 7.39 -11.52 0.97
CA ALA A 47 7.85 -10.29 0.36
C ALA A 47 6.96 -9.81 -0.79
N MET A 48 6.52 -10.75 -1.65
CA MET A 48 5.58 -10.47 -2.74
C MET A 48 4.25 -9.98 -2.19
N ILE A 49 3.69 -10.66 -1.19
CA ILE A 49 2.42 -10.29 -0.57
C ILE A 49 2.51 -8.93 0.13
N TYR A 50 3.57 -8.71 0.92
CA TYR A 50 3.78 -7.48 1.65
C TYR A 50 4.02 -6.28 0.73
N GLY A 51 4.88 -6.46 -0.28
CA GLY A 51 5.31 -5.39 -1.18
C GLY A 51 4.33 -5.10 -2.33
N PHE A 52 3.39 -6.01 -2.61
CA PHE A 52 2.50 -5.89 -3.78
C PHE A 52 1.74 -4.57 -3.85
N PRO A 53 1.03 -4.11 -2.80
CA PRO A 53 0.32 -2.84 -2.85
C PRO A 53 1.25 -1.65 -3.06
N LEU A 54 2.46 -1.70 -2.49
CA LEU A 54 3.47 -0.67 -2.59
C LEU A 54 4.00 -0.52 -4.03
N VAL A 55 4.34 -1.63 -4.69
CA VAL A 55 4.83 -1.61 -6.07
C VAL A 55 3.71 -1.22 -7.04
N MET A 56 2.47 -1.67 -6.81
CA MET A 56 1.31 -1.22 -7.59
C MET A 56 1.05 0.28 -7.44
N ASN A 57 1.10 0.78 -6.21
CA ASN A 57 0.95 2.22 -5.95
C ASN A 57 2.05 3.03 -6.64
N TYR A 58 3.28 2.53 -6.63
CA TYR A 58 4.38 3.19 -7.35
C TYR A 58 4.13 3.25 -8.86
N GLY A 59 3.63 2.17 -9.46
CA GLY A 59 3.23 2.19 -10.87
C GLY A 59 2.21 3.28 -11.19
N ALA A 60 1.16 3.39 -10.36
CA ALA A 60 0.16 4.45 -10.52
C ALA A 60 0.75 5.85 -10.27
N MET A 61 1.57 6.04 -9.24
CA MET A 61 2.28 7.29 -8.96
C MET A 61 3.17 7.69 -10.13
N TYR A 62 3.90 6.74 -10.71
CA TYR A 62 4.77 6.98 -11.85
C TYR A 62 3.98 7.49 -13.06
N ASP A 63 2.91 6.82 -13.43
CA ASP A 63 2.08 7.20 -14.55
C ASP A 63 1.32 8.51 -14.33
N LEU A 64 0.79 8.74 -13.13
CA LEU A 64 -0.06 9.89 -12.83
C LEU A 64 0.74 11.17 -12.55
N SER A 65 1.99 11.05 -12.02
CA SER A 65 2.65 12.23 -11.44
C SER A 65 4.16 12.35 -11.68
N LEU A 66 4.85 11.27 -12.07
CA LEU A 66 6.30 11.29 -12.22
C LEU A 66 6.75 11.27 -13.69
N ASN A 67 5.98 10.64 -14.56
CA ASN A 67 6.30 10.55 -15.99
C ASN A 67 5.44 11.50 -16.82
N PRO A 68 5.91 12.69 -17.17
CA PRO A 68 5.13 13.66 -17.96
C PRO A 68 4.85 13.18 -19.40
N LYS A 69 5.48 12.07 -19.84
CA LYS A 69 5.20 11.44 -21.14
C LYS A 69 4.10 10.38 -21.07
N SER A 70 3.64 10.02 -19.87
CA SER A 70 2.51 9.09 -19.71
C SER A 70 1.23 9.72 -20.23
N SER A 71 0.44 8.96 -20.99
CA SER A 71 -0.92 9.37 -21.39
C SER A 71 -1.87 9.56 -20.20
N GLN A 72 -1.49 9.05 -19.04
CA GLN A 72 -2.26 9.13 -17.79
C GLN A 72 -1.81 10.28 -16.88
N PHE A 73 -0.76 11.01 -17.27
CA PHE A 73 -0.19 12.07 -16.43
C PHE A 73 -1.22 13.15 -16.10
N LYS A 74 -1.29 13.52 -14.82
CA LYS A 74 -2.21 14.54 -14.31
C LYS A 74 -1.47 15.81 -13.86
N ALA A 75 -0.54 15.68 -12.93
CA ALA A 75 0.28 16.79 -12.43
C ALA A 75 1.51 16.26 -11.68
N PRO A 76 2.60 17.06 -11.57
CA PRO A 76 3.72 16.69 -10.72
C PRO A 76 3.32 16.67 -9.23
N PRO A 77 4.12 16.05 -8.34
CA PRO A 77 3.86 16.06 -6.90
C PRO A 77 3.62 17.48 -6.35
N ASN A 78 2.74 17.55 -5.35
CA ASN A 78 2.29 18.79 -4.69
C ASN A 78 1.53 19.77 -5.58
N VAL A 79 1.12 19.36 -6.78
CA VAL A 79 0.24 20.13 -7.67
C VAL A 79 -1.10 19.43 -7.80
N LEU A 80 -2.18 20.12 -7.44
CA LEU A 80 -3.54 19.60 -7.54
C LEU A 80 -4.01 19.60 -8.99
N ALA A 81 -4.45 18.45 -9.48
CA ALA A 81 -5.06 18.29 -10.79
C ALA A 81 -6.56 18.06 -10.65
N ASN A 82 -7.37 18.87 -11.34
CA ASN A 82 -8.83 18.69 -11.41
C ASN A 82 -9.18 18.00 -12.73
N GLU A 83 -9.90 16.88 -12.64
CA GLU A 83 -10.45 16.16 -13.79
C GLU A 83 -11.97 16.30 -13.77
N SER A 84 -12.52 17.13 -14.63
CA SER A 84 -13.95 17.45 -14.63
C SER A 84 -14.79 16.55 -15.55
N ARG A 85 -14.22 15.44 -16.02
CA ARG A 85 -14.93 14.38 -16.74
C ARG A 85 -15.02 13.13 -15.88
N VAL A 86 -15.92 12.23 -16.19
CA VAL A 86 -15.90 10.88 -15.64
C VAL A 86 -14.83 10.04 -16.31
N PHE A 87 -14.30 9.05 -15.60
CA PHE A 87 -13.32 8.12 -16.17
C PHE A 87 -14.00 7.13 -17.12
N THR A 88 -13.22 6.64 -18.08
CA THR A 88 -13.64 5.68 -19.09
C THR A 88 -12.64 4.51 -19.16
N SER A 89 -12.88 3.53 -20.00
CA SER A 89 -11.98 2.41 -20.24
C SER A 89 -10.59 2.81 -20.79
N ALA A 90 -10.42 4.05 -21.25
CA ALA A 90 -9.13 4.59 -21.68
C ALA A 90 -8.22 5.00 -20.48
N ASP A 91 -8.80 5.12 -19.30
CA ASP A 91 -8.07 5.48 -18.08
C ASP A 91 -7.52 4.21 -17.40
N THR A 92 -6.24 3.92 -17.58
CA THR A 92 -5.62 2.62 -17.26
C THR A 92 -4.59 2.66 -16.13
N ALA A 93 -4.34 3.84 -15.50
CA ALA A 93 -3.38 3.98 -14.41
C ALA A 93 -3.82 3.26 -13.13
N VAL A 94 -5.13 3.12 -12.91
CA VAL A 94 -5.73 2.37 -11.80
C VAL A 94 -6.71 1.33 -12.33
N VAL A 95 -7.01 0.32 -11.52
CA VAL A 95 -7.77 -0.86 -11.97
C VAL A 95 -9.20 -0.51 -12.36
N THR A 96 -9.91 0.25 -11.51
CA THR A 96 -11.34 0.59 -11.70
C THR A 96 -11.62 1.99 -11.19
N PRO A 97 -11.23 3.04 -11.94
CA PRO A 97 -11.59 4.39 -11.55
C PRO A 97 -13.12 4.57 -11.62
N ASN A 98 -13.65 5.43 -10.75
CA ASN A 98 -15.07 5.69 -10.68
C ASN A 98 -15.57 6.42 -11.95
N SER A 99 -16.71 6.00 -12.48
CA SER A 99 -17.29 6.56 -13.70
C SER A 99 -18.44 7.53 -13.46
N ASP A 100 -18.78 7.86 -12.19
CA ASP A 100 -19.92 8.71 -11.83
C ASP A 100 -19.56 9.90 -10.91
N THR A 101 -18.36 9.96 -10.37
CA THR A 101 -17.85 11.10 -9.62
C THR A 101 -16.54 11.61 -10.24
N PRO A 102 -16.51 12.83 -10.79
CA PRO A 102 -15.27 13.46 -11.23
C PRO A 102 -14.24 13.59 -10.10
N TYR A 103 -12.97 13.33 -10.42
CA TYR A 103 -11.89 13.34 -9.45
C TYR A 103 -11.05 14.62 -9.52
N SER A 104 -10.51 15.01 -8.37
CA SER A 104 -9.25 15.77 -8.33
C SER A 104 -8.20 14.92 -7.64
N MET A 105 -6.95 15.06 -8.03
CA MET A 105 -5.85 14.23 -7.53
C MET A 105 -4.68 15.11 -7.10
N LEU A 106 -4.04 14.72 -6.01
CA LEU A 106 -2.85 15.37 -5.51
C LEU A 106 -1.87 14.29 -5.02
N GLN A 107 -0.80 14.08 -5.75
CA GLN A 107 0.32 13.29 -5.26
C GLN A 107 1.10 14.13 -4.25
N LEU A 108 1.31 13.60 -3.06
CA LEU A 108 2.01 14.28 -1.98
C LEU A 108 3.49 13.90 -1.95
N ASP A 109 4.36 14.88 -1.87
CA ASP A 109 5.75 14.79 -1.41
C ASP A 109 5.86 15.58 -0.10
N LEU A 110 5.97 14.87 1.01
CA LEU A 110 5.98 15.42 2.38
C LEU A 110 7.38 15.47 2.98
N ARG A 111 8.41 15.29 2.18
CA ARG A 111 9.80 15.19 2.67
C ARG A 111 10.34 16.53 3.16
N ALA A 112 9.99 17.62 2.51
CA ALA A 112 10.45 18.96 2.88
C ALA A 112 9.57 19.57 3.98
N GLU A 113 8.25 19.51 3.81
CA GLU A 113 7.27 20.09 4.72
C GLU A 113 5.88 19.49 4.53
N PRO A 114 4.95 19.66 5.48
CA PRO A 114 3.54 19.29 5.33
C PRO A 114 2.85 20.04 4.19
N MET A 115 1.77 19.43 3.67
CA MET A 115 0.87 20.05 2.71
C MET A 115 -0.45 20.45 3.37
N VAL A 116 -0.95 21.64 3.03
CA VAL A 116 -2.26 22.12 3.48
C VAL A 116 -3.26 21.97 2.33
N ILE A 117 -4.35 21.26 2.60
CA ILE A 117 -5.47 21.05 1.70
C ILE A 117 -6.64 21.88 2.21
N CYS A 118 -7.13 22.82 1.41
CA CYS A 118 -8.33 23.58 1.73
C CYS A 118 -9.47 23.19 0.79
N VAL A 119 -10.64 22.96 1.37
CA VAL A 119 -11.87 22.66 0.65
C VAL A 119 -12.85 23.83 0.76
N PRO A 120 -13.58 24.18 -0.31
CA PRO A 120 -14.64 25.18 -0.24
C PRO A 120 -15.84 24.64 0.53
N ALA A 121 -16.80 25.49 0.85
CA ALA A 121 -18.13 25.02 1.26
C ALA A 121 -18.80 24.26 0.10
N VAL A 122 -19.32 23.07 0.40
CA VAL A 122 -20.04 22.23 -0.55
C VAL A 122 -21.51 22.16 -0.11
N PRO A 123 -22.48 22.24 -1.03
CA PRO A 123 -23.89 22.07 -0.67
C PRO A 123 -24.13 20.78 0.11
N LYS A 124 -24.91 20.84 1.19
CA LYS A 124 -25.12 19.69 2.11
C LYS A 124 -25.69 18.45 1.45
N GLU A 125 -26.47 18.64 0.40
CA GLU A 125 -27.07 17.58 -0.41
C GLU A 125 -26.08 16.91 -1.39
N ARG A 126 -24.87 17.48 -1.55
CA ARG A 126 -23.86 16.95 -2.46
C ARG A 126 -22.77 16.21 -1.67
N TYR A 127 -22.59 14.96 -1.99
CA TYR A 127 -21.46 14.21 -1.47
C TYR A 127 -20.13 14.71 -2.05
N TYR A 128 -19.13 14.83 -1.19
CA TYR A 128 -17.75 14.93 -1.56
C TYR A 128 -16.85 14.22 -0.53
N SER A 129 -15.70 13.74 -0.97
CA SER A 129 -14.68 13.22 -0.08
C SER A 129 -13.28 13.52 -0.61
N VAL A 130 -12.33 13.61 0.31
CA VAL A 130 -10.89 13.63 0.04
C VAL A 130 -10.31 12.44 0.79
N GLN A 131 -10.03 11.37 0.09
CA GLN A 131 -9.41 10.16 0.62
C GLN A 131 -7.91 10.38 0.74
N LEU A 132 -7.34 10.09 1.90
CA LEU A 132 -5.93 10.24 2.20
C LEU A 132 -5.29 8.84 2.24
N ILE A 133 -4.33 8.59 1.34
CA ILE A 133 -3.75 7.27 1.10
C ILE A 133 -2.23 7.38 1.21
N ASP A 134 -1.59 6.47 1.94
CA ASP A 134 -0.14 6.38 2.06
C ASP A 134 0.52 5.59 0.91
N MET A 135 1.85 5.54 0.87
CA MET A 135 2.57 4.77 -0.17
C MET A 135 2.29 3.27 -0.11
N THR A 136 1.89 2.74 1.02
CA THR A 136 1.58 1.33 1.21
C THR A 136 0.11 1.00 0.94
N SER A 137 -0.64 1.98 0.41
CA SER A 137 -2.07 1.95 0.09
C SER A 137 -3.02 1.86 1.30
N PHE A 138 -2.57 2.18 2.50
CA PHE A 138 -3.49 2.37 3.63
C PHE A 138 -4.24 3.69 3.52
N ASN A 139 -5.53 3.66 3.86
CA ASN A 139 -6.31 4.86 4.13
C ASN A 139 -5.99 5.35 5.55
N TYR A 140 -5.52 6.58 5.70
CA TYR A 140 -5.23 7.15 7.02
C TYR A 140 -6.16 8.30 7.39
N GLY A 141 -7.12 8.63 6.55
CA GLY A 141 -8.14 9.62 6.87
C GLY A 141 -8.98 10.04 5.67
N TYR A 142 -10.04 10.77 5.99
CA TYR A 142 -10.96 11.37 5.02
C TYR A 142 -11.32 12.78 5.43
N ILE A 143 -11.46 13.69 4.46
CA ILE A 143 -12.08 14.99 4.59
C ILE A 143 -13.32 14.96 3.71
N GLY A 144 -14.48 15.35 4.20
CA GLY A 144 -15.68 15.34 3.36
C GLY A 144 -16.98 15.26 4.13
N SER A 145 -18.05 15.09 3.37
CA SER A 145 -19.43 15.13 3.87
C SER A 145 -19.67 14.25 5.09
N ARG A 146 -19.06 13.04 5.11
CA ARG A 146 -19.23 12.08 6.21
C ARG A 146 -18.39 12.43 7.44
N THR A 147 -17.14 12.89 7.25
CA THR A 147 -16.16 12.98 8.34
C THR A 147 -16.00 14.38 8.91
N THR A 148 -15.90 15.39 8.05
CA THR A 148 -15.62 16.78 8.46
C THR A 148 -16.75 17.75 8.15
N GLY A 149 -17.82 17.27 7.52
CA GLY A 149 -18.95 18.09 7.09
C GLY A 149 -18.69 18.84 5.80
N SER A 150 -19.65 19.72 5.47
CA SER A 150 -19.69 20.41 4.18
C SER A 150 -19.22 21.87 4.23
N ASP A 151 -18.76 22.34 5.38
CA ASP A 151 -18.25 23.72 5.54
C ASP A 151 -16.81 23.86 5.00
N ALA A 152 -16.51 25.05 4.46
CA ALA A 152 -15.15 25.35 4.05
C ALA A 152 -14.14 25.16 5.19
N GLY A 153 -12.97 24.67 4.87
CA GLY A 153 -11.91 24.47 5.86
C GLY A 153 -10.58 24.07 5.27
N CYS A 154 -9.52 24.25 6.06
CA CYS A 154 -8.18 23.83 5.71
C CYS A 154 -7.71 22.73 6.68
N TYR A 155 -7.07 21.72 6.13
CA TYR A 155 -6.58 20.54 6.81
C TYR A 155 -5.11 20.35 6.42
N MET A 156 -4.31 19.81 7.31
CA MET A 156 -2.89 19.58 7.05
C MET A 156 -2.59 18.08 6.95
N VAL A 157 -1.82 17.71 5.95
CA VAL A 157 -1.21 16.39 5.85
C VAL A 157 0.26 16.52 6.19
N ALA A 158 0.68 15.85 7.26
CA ALA A 158 2.04 15.85 7.75
C ALA A 158 2.73 14.51 7.43
N GLY A 159 3.99 14.57 7.00
CA GLY A 159 4.83 13.39 6.81
C GLY A 159 5.39 12.83 8.13
N PRO A 160 6.06 11.68 8.11
CA PRO A 160 6.48 10.96 9.31
C PRO A 160 7.49 11.72 10.17
N ASN A 161 8.21 12.66 9.59
CA ASN A 161 9.26 13.43 10.28
C ASN A 161 8.75 14.73 10.92
N TRP A 162 7.50 15.12 10.64
CA TRP A 162 6.95 16.36 11.20
C TRP A 162 6.62 16.20 12.68
N LYS A 163 7.03 17.20 13.49
CA LYS A 163 6.87 17.21 14.96
C LYS A 163 6.32 18.53 15.48
N GLY A 164 5.81 19.40 14.59
CA GLY A 164 5.29 20.70 14.97
C GLY A 164 3.91 20.63 15.62
N GLU A 165 3.44 21.78 16.10
CA GLU A 165 2.10 21.97 16.61
C GLU A 165 1.11 22.28 15.48
N THR A 166 -0.19 22.02 15.72
CA THR A 166 -1.24 22.35 14.75
C THR A 166 -1.30 23.86 14.51
N PRO A 167 -1.04 24.33 13.27
CA PRO A 167 -1.02 25.75 12.99
C PRO A 167 -2.42 26.38 13.09
N LYS A 168 -2.46 27.69 13.39
CA LYS A 168 -3.73 28.44 13.38
C LYS A 168 -4.38 28.39 12.01
N GLY A 169 -5.69 28.14 11.95
CA GLY A 169 -6.47 28.04 10.71
C GLY A 169 -6.56 26.64 10.15
N ILE A 170 -5.83 25.68 10.70
CA ILE A 170 -5.95 24.24 10.38
C ILE A 170 -6.99 23.58 11.29
N LYS A 171 -8.00 22.94 10.69
CA LYS A 171 -9.08 22.26 11.43
C LYS A 171 -8.63 20.91 12.01
N ALA A 172 -7.79 20.17 11.28
CA ALA A 172 -7.20 18.91 11.74
C ALA A 172 -5.90 18.60 11.00
N VAL A 173 -5.05 17.80 11.63
CA VAL A 173 -3.80 17.27 11.06
C VAL A 173 -3.97 15.78 10.85
N PHE A 174 -3.66 15.32 9.63
CA PHE A 174 -3.59 13.92 9.25
C PHE A 174 -2.12 13.52 9.11
N ASN A 175 -1.68 12.53 9.86
CA ASN A 175 -0.31 12.06 9.84
C ASN A 175 -0.17 10.91 8.84
N ASN A 176 0.60 11.14 7.78
CA ASN A 176 1.00 10.11 6.84
C ASN A 176 2.25 9.40 7.38
N GLU A 177 2.20 8.08 7.51
CA GLU A 177 3.33 7.27 8.00
C GLU A 177 4.45 7.13 6.97
N THR A 178 4.22 7.55 5.73
CA THR A 178 5.17 7.48 4.61
C THR A 178 5.53 8.87 4.10
N GLN A 179 6.69 8.99 3.44
CA GLN A 179 7.17 10.29 2.95
C GLN A 179 6.39 10.83 1.74
N PHE A 180 5.70 9.96 1.04
CA PHE A 180 4.81 10.28 -0.07
C PHE A 180 3.40 9.76 0.22
N GLY A 181 2.42 10.28 -0.49
CA GLY A 181 1.04 9.83 -0.40
C GLY A 181 0.22 10.30 -1.59
N LEU A 182 -0.99 9.82 -1.67
CA LEU A 182 -1.96 10.23 -2.68
C LEU A 182 -3.22 10.74 -2.00
N THR A 183 -3.78 11.83 -2.50
CA THR A 183 -5.14 12.24 -2.14
C THR A 183 -6.05 12.19 -3.36
N ILE A 184 -7.19 11.55 -3.20
CA ILE A 184 -8.23 11.45 -4.23
C ILE A 184 -9.45 12.20 -3.75
N PHE A 185 -9.77 13.29 -4.43
CA PHE A 185 -11.00 14.05 -4.20
C PHE A 185 -12.09 13.48 -5.10
N ARG A 186 -13.25 13.23 -4.53
CA ARG A 186 -14.46 12.81 -5.24
C ARG A 186 -15.54 13.86 -5.03
N THR A 187 -16.09 14.35 -6.13
CA THR A 187 -17.19 15.33 -6.08
C THR A 187 -18.36 14.73 -6.84
N GLN A 188 -19.49 14.53 -6.15
CA GLN A 188 -20.68 13.92 -6.76
C GLN A 188 -21.15 14.70 -7.97
N LEU A 189 -21.40 13.98 -9.07
CA LEU A 189 -22.05 14.47 -10.27
C LEU A 189 -23.47 13.88 -10.32
N PHE A 190 -24.51 14.71 -10.18
CA PHE A 190 -25.89 14.22 -10.21
C PHE A 190 -26.33 13.74 -11.60
N ASN A 191 -25.89 14.44 -12.63
CA ASN A 191 -26.13 14.11 -14.05
C ASN A 191 -25.21 14.98 -14.94
N ALA A 192 -25.22 14.75 -16.23
CA ALA A 192 -24.35 15.47 -17.17
C ALA A 192 -24.54 17.00 -17.17
N ALA A 193 -25.77 17.50 -16.91
CA ALA A 193 -26.05 18.95 -16.86
C ALA A 193 -25.48 19.62 -15.60
N ASP A 194 -25.10 18.85 -14.58
CA ASP A 194 -24.56 19.34 -13.31
C ASP A 194 -23.04 19.58 -13.34
N ILE A 195 -22.37 19.29 -14.43
CA ILE A 195 -20.90 19.29 -14.53
C ILE A 195 -20.27 20.66 -14.19
N ASP A 196 -20.94 21.77 -14.52
CA ASP A 196 -20.41 23.10 -14.22
C ASP A 196 -20.43 23.44 -12.72
N LYS A 197 -21.38 22.87 -11.97
CA LYS A 197 -21.35 22.97 -10.51
C LYS A 197 -20.19 22.18 -9.91
N VAL A 198 -19.91 20.99 -10.45
CA VAL A 198 -18.74 20.19 -10.04
C VAL A 198 -17.44 20.94 -10.33
N LYS A 199 -17.29 21.50 -11.54
CA LYS A 199 -16.12 22.34 -11.90
C LYS A 199 -15.90 23.50 -10.94
N LYS A 200 -17.01 24.18 -10.55
CA LYS A 200 -16.93 25.28 -9.58
C LYS A 200 -16.44 24.84 -8.21
N ILE A 201 -16.88 23.68 -7.74
CA ILE A 201 -16.40 23.10 -6.47
C ILE A 201 -14.91 22.71 -6.60
N GLN A 202 -14.54 22.00 -7.67
CA GLN A 202 -13.15 21.61 -7.94
C GLN A 202 -12.21 22.83 -8.02
N ALA A 203 -12.65 23.93 -8.64
CA ALA A 203 -11.87 25.17 -8.69
C ALA A 203 -11.66 25.82 -7.30
N GLY A 204 -12.49 25.45 -6.33
CA GLY A 204 -12.38 25.89 -4.94
C GLY A 204 -11.41 25.05 -4.09
N TYR A 205 -11.03 23.85 -4.54
CA TYR A 205 -10.00 23.06 -3.86
C TYR A 205 -8.65 23.73 -4.00
N LYS A 206 -7.87 23.76 -2.93
CA LYS A 206 -6.52 24.31 -2.92
C LYS A 206 -5.58 23.37 -2.20
N ALA A 207 -4.36 23.26 -2.72
CA ALA A 207 -3.26 22.57 -2.07
C ALA A 207 -2.03 23.46 -2.10
N GLN A 208 -1.35 23.62 -0.98
CA GLN A 208 -0.14 24.43 -0.86
C GLN A 208 0.75 23.91 0.26
N PRO A 209 2.09 24.13 0.19
CA PRO A 209 2.99 23.84 1.30
C PRO A 209 2.60 24.63 2.56
N LEU A 210 2.95 24.08 3.72
CA LEU A 210 2.65 24.72 5.01
C LEU A 210 3.29 26.12 5.12
N SER A 211 4.53 26.28 4.66
CA SER A 211 5.21 27.58 4.65
C SER A 211 4.43 28.62 3.88
N ALA A 212 3.91 28.29 2.69
CA ALA A 212 3.09 29.19 1.88
C ALA A 212 1.75 29.52 2.57
N PHE A 213 1.11 28.55 3.25
CA PHE A 213 -0.09 28.79 4.03
C PHE A 213 0.13 29.77 5.18
N LEU A 214 1.30 29.71 5.82
CA LEU A 214 1.67 30.58 6.94
C LEU A 214 2.30 31.91 6.49
N GLY A 215 2.54 32.11 5.20
CA GLY A 215 3.27 33.28 4.70
C GLY A 215 4.74 33.32 5.16
N GLN A 216 5.35 32.14 5.35
CA GLN A 216 6.72 31.97 5.81
C GLN A 216 7.65 31.54 4.66
N PRO A 217 8.96 31.76 4.78
CA PRO A 217 9.92 31.22 3.83
C PRO A 217 9.83 29.70 3.75
N ALA A 218 9.92 29.16 2.53
CA ALA A 218 9.97 27.71 2.33
C ALA A 218 11.24 27.11 2.95
N PRO A 219 11.17 25.92 3.55
CA PRO A 219 12.35 25.18 3.98
C PRO A 219 13.20 24.78 2.76
N ALA A 220 14.39 24.24 3.01
CA ALA A 220 15.22 23.67 1.95
C ALA A 220 14.45 22.52 1.25
N ALA A 221 14.53 22.50 -0.08
CA ALA A 221 13.90 21.45 -0.86
C ALA A 221 14.48 20.08 -0.48
N ALA A 222 13.64 19.05 -0.47
CA ALA A 222 14.10 17.69 -0.29
C ALA A 222 15.03 17.29 -1.46
N PRO A 223 16.00 16.38 -1.25
CA PRO A 223 16.85 15.86 -2.31
C PRO A 223 16.04 15.31 -3.48
N ALA A 224 16.51 15.57 -4.70
CA ALA A 224 15.89 14.95 -5.89
C ALA A 224 15.97 13.43 -5.80
N VAL A 225 14.94 12.76 -6.33
CA VAL A 225 14.88 11.30 -6.41
C VAL A 225 15.00 10.90 -7.87
N ASP A 226 15.94 10.02 -8.15
CA ASP A 226 16.03 9.35 -9.45
C ASP A 226 15.02 8.19 -9.47
N TRP A 227 13.84 8.45 -10.03
CA TRP A 227 12.73 7.52 -10.04
C TRP A 227 12.94 6.44 -11.11
N PRO A 228 13.11 5.16 -10.75
CA PRO A 228 13.25 4.10 -11.76
C PRO A 228 11.95 3.95 -12.55
N ALA A 229 12.09 3.96 -13.88
CA ALA A 229 10.95 3.79 -14.77
C ALA A 229 10.31 2.42 -14.57
N ILE A 230 8.99 2.40 -14.40
CA ILE A 230 8.20 1.21 -14.16
C ILE A 230 7.09 1.08 -15.20
N ASP A 231 6.81 -0.15 -15.60
CA ASP A 231 5.63 -0.57 -16.34
C ASP A 231 5.16 -1.95 -15.82
N LYS A 232 4.10 -2.49 -16.39
CA LYS A 232 3.51 -3.76 -15.94
C LYS A 232 4.46 -4.96 -16.05
N ASP A 233 5.36 -4.97 -17.02
CA ASP A 233 6.30 -6.07 -17.24
C ASP A 233 7.51 -5.94 -16.31
N LYS A 234 8.04 -4.74 -16.16
CA LYS A 234 9.10 -4.44 -15.19
C LYS A 234 8.63 -4.65 -13.75
N ALA A 235 7.41 -4.26 -13.42
CA ALA A 235 6.82 -4.52 -12.09
C ALA A 235 6.80 -6.01 -11.73
N LYS A 236 6.74 -6.91 -12.72
CA LYS A 236 6.85 -8.37 -12.51
C LYS A 236 8.28 -8.86 -12.48
N SER A 237 9.12 -8.43 -13.43
CA SER A 237 10.50 -8.93 -13.58
C SER A 237 11.48 -8.34 -12.57
N GLU A 238 11.26 -7.10 -12.13
CA GLU A 238 12.13 -6.34 -11.26
C GLU A 238 11.48 -6.00 -9.90
N PHE A 239 10.45 -6.77 -9.50
CA PHE A 239 9.61 -6.50 -8.32
C PHE A 239 10.42 -6.19 -7.06
N PHE A 240 11.42 -7.00 -6.73
CA PHE A 240 12.22 -6.82 -5.52
C PHE A 240 13.17 -5.63 -5.59
N SER A 241 13.59 -5.23 -6.79
CA SER A 241 14.37 -4.01 -7.00
C SER A 241 13.53 -2.78 -6.70
N TYR A 242 12.27 -2.75 -7.19
CA TYR A 242 11.33 -1.68 -6.84
C TYR A 242 10.99 -1.68 -5.35
N LEU A 243 10.74 -2.86 -4.77
CA LEU A 243 10.45 -2.95 -3.34
C LEU A 243 11.60 -2.37 -2.51
N ALA A 244 12.84 -2.78 -2.74
CA ALA A 244 14.01 -2.28 -2.04
C ALA A 244 14.17 -0.76 -2.19
N PHE A 245 14.00 -0.25 -3.41
CA PHE A 245 14.04 1.19 -3.69
C PHE A 245 12.96 1.96 -2.90
N LEU A 246 11.72 1.47 -2.89
CA LEU A 246 10.58 2.18 -2.28
C LEU A 246 10.63 2.18 -0.75
N LEU A 247 11.20 1.14 -0.16
CA LEU A 247 11.28 1.00 1.30
C LEU A 247 12.06 2.14 1.99
N GLN A 248 12.91 2.89 1.29
CA GLN A 248 13.61 4.05 1.84
C GLN A 248 12.67 5.21 2.23
N PHE A 249 11.50 5.28 1.62
CA PHE A 249 10.51 6.32 1.88
C PHE A 249 9.45 5.93 2.92
N ILE A 250 9.58 4.71 3.47
CA ILE A 250 8.60 4.10 4.35
C ILE A 250 9.27 3.69 5.66
N PRO A 251 9.22 4.52 6.70
CA PRO A 251 9.65 4.14 8.03
C PRO A 251 8.93 2.87 8.49
N ALA A 252 9.69 1.86 8.93
CA ALA A 252 9.11 0.61 9.40
C ALA A 252 8.25 0.85 10.64
N GLN A 253 7.06 0.28 10.66
CA GLN A 253 6.20 0.24 11.84
C GLN A 253 6.52 -1.01 12.69
N PRO A 254 6.20 -1.03 13.99
CA PRO A 254 6.52 -2.14 14.87
C PRO A 254 6.07 -3.52 14.36
N GLU A 255 4.86 -3.61 13.80
CA GLU A 255 4.31 -4.85 13.24
C GLU A 255 5.00 -5.31 11.95
N GLU A 256 5.80 -4.46 11.32
CA GLU A 256 6.58 -4.77 10.12
C GLU A 256 7.99 -5.29 10.43
N ALA A 257 8.42 -5.26 11.69
CA ALA A 257 9.80 -5.59 12.05
C ALA A 257 10.21 -7.01 11.61
N GLY A 258 9.31 -7.99 11.73
CA GLY A 258 9.56 -9.37 11.33
C GLY A 258 9.78 -9.49 9.82
N ILE A 259 8.83 -9.00 9.02
CA ILE A 259 8.93 -9.06 7.56
C ILE A 259 10.13 -8.25 7.04
N ARG A 260 10.43 -7.09 7.63
CA ARG A 260 11.59 -6.28 7.26
C ARG A 260 12.91 -7.01 7.53
N ALA A 261 13.01 -7.74 8.65
CA ALA A 261 14.17 -8.56 8.96
C ALA A 261 14.33 -9.73 7.98
N ASP A 262 13.24 -10.35 7.56
CA ASP A 262 13.26 -11.43 6.58
C ASP A 262 13.64 -10.92 5.17
N LEU A 263 13.16 -9.77 4.75
CA LEU A 263 13.56 -9.11 3.50
C LEU A 263 15.08 -8.85 3.47
N ALA A 264 15.65 -8.38 4.58
CA ALA A 264 17.08 -8.11 4.68
C ALA A 264 17.95 -9.37 4.48
N LYS A 265 17.46 -10.58 4.85
CA LYS A 265 18.15 -11.86 4.58
C LYS A 265 18.35 -12.14 3.09
N LEU A 266 17.48 -11.59 2.24
CA LEU A 266 17.59 -11.67 0.78
C LEU A 266 18.33 -10.47 0.17
N GLY A 267 18.80 -9.51 0.98
CA GLY A 267 19.40 -8.27 0.52
C GLY A 267 18.39 -7.23 0.03
N ILE A 268 17.11 -7.38 0.36
CA ILE A 268 16.07 -6.40 0.08
C ILE A 268 16.02 -5.42 1.26
N GLU A 269 16.80 -4.35 1.15
CA GLU A 269 16.97 -3.36 2.20
C GLU A 269 16.61 -1.94 1.72
N PRO A 270 16.11 -1.06 2.60
CA PRO A 270 15.68 0.29 2.24
C PRO A 270 16.76 1.08 1.47
N GLY A 271 16.45 1.49 0.23
CA GLY A 271 17.32 2.30 -0.61
C GLY A 271 18.59 1.63 -1.13
N LYS A 272 18.80 0.35 -0.85
CA LYS A 272 19.91 -0.42 -1.41
C LYS A 272 19.47 -1.11 -2.70
N PRO A 273 20.32 -1.09 -3.75
CA PRO A 273 20.02 -1.84 -4.96
C PRO A 273 19.90 -3.35 -4.66
N PHE A 274 18.80 -3.96 -5.01
CA PHE A 274 18.66 -5.41 -4.96
C PHE A 274 19.42 -6.04 -6.13
N ASP A 275 20.31 -6.98 -5.84
CA ASP A 275 21.18 -7.61 -6.82
C ASP A 275 21.00 -9.13 -6.84
N MET A 276 20.18 -9.60 -7.79
CA MET A 276 19.96 -11.04 -8.00
C MET A 276 21.24 -11.81 -8.32
N SER A 277 22.32 -11.16 -8.82
CA SER A 277 23.55 -11.87 -9.18
C SER A 277 24.23 -12.47 -7.95
N LYS A 278 24.04 -11.88 -6.78
CA LYS A 278 24.58 -12.34 -5.49
C LYS A 278 23.91 -13.60 -4.94
N LEU A 279 22.77 -13.98 -5.48
CA LEU A 279 22.04 -15.17 -5.06
C LEU A 279 22.59 -16.42 -5.78
N SER A 280 22.64 -17.57 -5.07
CA SER A 280 22.94 -18.86 -5.67
C SER A 280 21.87 -19.26 -6.69
N VAL A 281 22.13 -20.26 -7.52
CA VAL A 281 21.14 -20.79 -8.48
C VAL A 281 19.89 -21.30 -7.74
N ALA A 282 20.07 -21.98 -6.62
CA ALA A 282 18.99 -22.50 -5.79
C ALA A 282 18.15 -21.36 -5.17
N GLN A 283 18.80 -20.30 -4.67
CA GLN A 283 18.11 -19.11 -4.14
C GLN A 283 17.34 -18.37 -5.23
N LYS A 284 17.89 -18.22 -6.44
CA LYS A 284 17.16 -17.61 -7.58
C LYS A 284 15.91 -18.40 -7.93
N ALA A 285 16.02 -19.74 -7.99
CA ALA A 285 14.87 -20.60 -8.22
C ALA A 285 13.82 -20.47 -7.09
N GLY A 286 14.26 -20.44 -5.83
CA GLY A 286 13.39 -20.21 -4.67
C GLY A 286 12.68 -18.86 -4.73
N LEU A 287 13.40 -17.80 -5.09
CA LEU A 287 12.84 -16.45 -5.23
C LEU A 287 11.69 -16.41 -6.26
N LEU A 288 11.92 -17.00 -7.44
CA LEU A 288 10.89 -17.04 -8.50
C LEU A 288 9.69 -17.90 -8.09
N ALA A 289 9.92 -19.03 -7.43
CA ALA A 289 8.86 -19.89 -6.92
C ALA A 289 8.01 -19.20 -5.85
N GLY A 290 8.67 -18.50 -4.90
CA GLY A 290 8.00 -17.72 -3.87
C GLY A 290 7.19 -16.57 -4.44
N MET A 291 7.76 -15.83 -5.38
CA MET A 291 7.07 -14.75 -6.10
C MET A 291 5.79 -15.24 -6.78
N LYS A 292 5.89 -16.38 -7.51
CA LYS A 292 4.72 -16.97 -8.15
C LYS A 292 3.67 -17.37 -7.13
N LYS A 293 4.06 -18.05 -6.06
CA LYS A 293 3.13 -18.51 -5.01
C LYS A 293 2.47 -17.34 -4.29
N GLY A 294 3.23 -16.28 -3.98
CA GLY A 294 2.69 -15.04 -3.41
C GLY A 294 1.65 -14.41 -4.32
N ASN A 295 1.94 -14.29 -5.62
CA ASN A 295 0.98 -13.77 -6.59
C ASN A 295 -0.27 -14.64 -6.69
N ASP A 296 -0.15 -15.97 -6.72
CA ASP A 296 -1.30 -16.89 -6.78
C ASP A 296 -2.21 -16.72 -5.54
N ARG A 297 -1.61 -16.53 -4.35
CA ARG A 297 -2.35 -16.24 -3.11
C ARG A 297 -3.04 -14.89 -3.15
N ILE A 298 -2.40 -13.85 -3.67
CA ILE A 298 -2.99 -12.51 -3.85
C ILE A 298 -4.21 -12.59 -4.76
N GLN A 299 -4.09 -13.29 -5.89
CA GLN A 299 -5.20 -13.50 -6.83
C GLN A 299 -6.36 -14.27 -6.18
N ALA A 300 -6.07 -15.27 -5.38
CA ALA A 300 -7.08 -16.02 -4.63
C ALA A 300 -7.77 -15.12 -3.58
N ALA A 301 -7.01 -14.36 -2.81
CA ALA A 301 -7.53 -13.41 -1.83
C ALA A 301 -8.44 -12.36 -2.47
N ALA A 302 -8.04 -11.80 -3.62
CA ALA A 302 -8.84 -10.81 -4.35
C ALA A 302 -10.19 -11.39 -4.83
N ARG A 303 -10.23 -12.66 -5.27
CA ARG A 303 -11.47 -13.33 -5.65
C ARG A 303 -12.36 -13.72 -4.47
N GLY A 304 -11.76 -13.89 -3.29
CA GLY A 304 -12.44 -14.26 -2.05
C GLY A 304 -12.92 -13.06 -1.21
N LEU A 305 -12.78 -11.82 -1.71
CA LEU A 305 -13.26 -10.67 -0.97
C LEU A 305 -14.80 -10.66 -0.90
N GLY A 306 -15.31 -10.41 0.31
CA GLY A 306 -16.73 -10.27 0.56
C GLY A 306 -17.48 -11.59 0.81
N THR A 307 -18.79 -11.46 0.99
CA THR A 307 -19.74 -12.56 1.18
C THR A 307 -20.86 -12.46 0.16
N LYS A 308 -21.39 -13.60 -0.25
CA LYS A 308 -22.55 -13.64 -1.16
C LYS A 308 -23.80 -13.16 -0.45
N GLN A 309 -24.44 -12.11 -1.02
CA GLN A 309 -25.74 -11.61 -0.59
C GLN A 309 -26.61 -11.40 -1.83
N ASN A 310 -27.71 -12.14 -1.96
CA ASN A 310 -28.63 -12.05 -3.10
C ASN A 310 -27.92 -12.15 -4.47
N GLY A 311 -26.92 -13.03 -4.60
CA GLY A 311 -26.15 -13.18 -5.84
C GLY A 311 -25.00 -12.18 -6.03
N TRP A 312 -24.85 -11.19 -5.15
CA TRP A 312 -23.77 -10.21 -5.16
C TRP A 312 -22.67 -10.57 -4.17
N ASP A 313 -21.44 -10.29 -4.54
CA ASP A 313 -20.30 -10.28 -3.62
C ASP A 313 -20.25 -8.91 -2.94
N VAL A 314 -20.49 -8.88 -1.63
CA VAL A 314 -20.47 -7.65 -0.83
C VAL A 314 -19.27 -7.70 0.11
N ALA A 315 -18.28 -6.87 -0.16
CA ALA A 315 -17.07 -6.76 0.65
C ALA A 315 -17.13 -5.50 1.53
N LYS A 316 -17.04 -5.69 2.85
CA LYS A 316 -16.77 -4.59 3.78
C LYS A 316 -15.26 -4.38 3.82
N ILE A 317 -14.77 -3.54 2.91
CA ILE A 317 -13.36 -3.16 2.85
C ILE A 317 -13.12 -2.15 3.97
N ASP A 318 -12.12 -2.41 4.80
CA ASP A 318 -11.52 -1.46 5.72
C ASP A 318 -10.02 -1.60 5.51
N ASN A 319 -9.44 -0.62 4.83
CA ASN A 319 -8.03 -0.63 4.44
C ASN A 319 -7.21 0.34 5.32
N THR A 320 -7.67 0.60 6.53
CA THR A 320 -6.88 1.29 7.54
C THR A 320 -5.82 0.34 8.11
N ARG A 321 -4.69 0.89 8.57
CA ARG A 321 -3.65 0.08 9.21
C ARG A 321 -4.19 -0.73 10.39
N ALA A 322 -5.03 -0.11 11.22
CA ALA A 322 -5.63 -0.75 12.38
C ALA A 322 -6.51 -1.96 12.01
N ALA A 323 -7.29 -1.86 10.96
CA ALA A 323 -8.17 -2.95 10.52
C ALA A 323 -7.40 -4.08 9.82
N VAL A 324 -6.34 -3.75 9.09
CA VAL A 324 -5.46 -4.75 8.45
C VAL A 324 -4.62 -5.48 9.49
N ASN A 325 -4.08 -4.78 10.48
CA ASN A 325 -3.38 -5.33 11.64
C ASN A 325 -2.42 -6.49 11.30
N GLY A 326 -1.56 -6.30 10.29
CA GLY A 326 -0.60 -7.31 9.85
C GLY A 326 -1.15 -8.38 8.87
N ASP A 327 -2.42 -8.37 8.52
CA ASP A 327 -2.95 -9.23 7.45
C ASP A 327 -2.58 -8.67 6.06
N TRP A 328 -1.29 -8.86 5.72
CA TRP A 328 -0.72 -8.39 4.46
C TRP A 328 -1.39 -9.02 3.25
N LEU A 329 -1.88 -10.28 3.39
CA LEU A 329 -2.55 -10.96 2.28
C LEU A 329 -3.91 -10.33 1.96
N ARG A 330 -4.70 -9.97 2.98
CA ARG A 330 -5.95 -9.23 2.80
C ARG A 330 -5.68 -7.88 2.12
N ARG A 331 -4.69 -7.12 2.60
CA ARG A 331 -4.30 -5.84 1.99
C ARG A 331 -3.91 -6.00 0.52
N ALA A 332 -3.08 -6.99 0.20
CA ALA A 332 -2.68 -7.27 -1.18
C ALA A 332 -3.86 -7.70 -2.05
N GLY A 333 -4.79 -8.48 -1.51
CA GLY A 333 -6.03 -8.88 -2.19
C GLY A 333 -6.93 -7.69 -2.51
N VAL A 334 -7.08 -6.75 -1.58
CA VAL A 334 -7.82 -5.49 -1.79
C VAL A 334 -7.14 -4.65 -2.88
N ALA A 335 -5.82 -4.47 -2.82
CA ALA A 335 -5.07 -3.74 -3.84
C ALA A 335 -5.19 -4.39 -5.24
N GLN A 336 -5.19 -5.72 -5.31
CA GLN A 336 -5.38 -6.46 -6.56
C GLN A 336 -6.79 -6.31 -7.12
N ALA A 337 -7.82 -6.29 -6.28
CA ALA A 337 -9.21 -6.15 -6.70
C ALA A 337 -9.54 -4.71 -7.12
N GLY A 338 -8.97 -3.72 -6.41
CA GLY A 338 -9.19 -2.31 -6.67
C GLY A 338 -8.32 -1.46 -5.76
N ILE A 339 -7.10 -1.12 -6.24
CA ILE A 339 -6.21 -0.22 -5.51
C ILE A 339 -6.94 1.11 -5.23
N TYR A 340 -6.70 1.68 -4.06
CA TYR A 340 -7.37 2.89 -3.55
C TYR A 340 -8.87 2.73 -3.27
N ALA A 341 -9.33 1.50 -3.00
CA ALA A 341 -10.68 1.28 -2.50
C ALA A 341 -10.93 2.11 -1.24
N ASN A 342 -12.12 2.71 -1.16
CA ASN A 342 -12.55 3.36 0.07
C ASN A 342 -12.83 2.33 1.17
N ASP A 343 -12.74 2.77 2.41
CA ASP A 343 -13.27 2.00 3.53
C ASP A 343 -14.80 1.91 3.42
N TYR A 344 -15.38 0.81 3.91
CA TYR A 344 -16.80 0.50 3.72
C TYR A 344 -17.76 1.56 4.29
N GLU A 345 -17.31 2.32 5.28
CA GLU A 345 -18.07 3.45 5.81
C GLU A 345 -18.18 4.61 4.81
N GLU A 346 -17.23 4.72 3.88
CA GLU A 346 -17.24 5.74 2.84
C GLU A 346 -17.93 5.26 1.57
N ALA A 347 -17.69 4.00 1.16
CA ALA A 347 -18.30 3.42 -0.02
C ALA A 347 -18.36 1.89 0.06
N LEU A 348 -19.51 1.32 -0.31
CA LEU A 348 -19.67 -0.12 -0.52
C LEU A 348 -19.51 -0.46 -1.99
N TYR A 349 -18.92 -1.62 -2.26
CA TYR A 349 -18.68 -2.14 -3.61
C TYR A 349 -19.34 -3.51 -3.82
N PRO A 350 -20.68 -3.58 -3.94
CA PRO A 350 -21.34 -4.82 -4.33
C PRO A 350 -20.94 -5.18 -5.75
N MET A 351 -20.46 -6.40 -5.98
CA MET A 351 -20.03 -6.87 -7.29
C MET A 351 -20.78 -8.12 -7.69
N THR A 352 -21.20 -8.21 -8.95
CA THR A 352 -21.66 -9.45 -9.56
C THR A 352 -20.97 -9.67 -10.90
N ARG A 353 -20.77 -10.92 -11.29
CA ARG A 353 -20.22 -11.33 -12.58
C ARG A 353 -21.19 -12.20 -13.38
N ALA A 354 -22.37 -12.45 -12.80
CA ALA A 354 -23.40 -13.27 -13.40
C ALA A 354 -24.75 -12.56 -13.30
N ASP A 355 -25.64 -12.87 -14.23
CA ASP A 355 -27.03 -12.47 -14.19
C ASP A 355 -27.87 -13.34 -13.26
N SER A 356 -29.18 -13.15 -13.22
CA SER A 356 -30.11 -13.91 -12.37
C SER A 356 -30.23 -15.38 -12.75
N THR A 357 -29.76 -15.78 -13.93
CA THR A 357 -29.75 -17.18 -14.38
C THR A 357 -28.39 -17.87 -14.08
N GLY A 358 -27.40 -17.11 -13.63
CA GLY A 358 -26.05 -17.61 -13.35
C GLY A 358 -25.10 -17.50 -14.56
N GLU A 359 -25.58 -16.99 -15.69
CA GLU A 359 -24.75 -16.78 -16.87
C GLU A 359 -23.83 -15.57 -16.69
N LYS A 360 -22.60 -15.70 -17.22
CA LYS A 360 -21.61 -14.64 -17.15
C LYS A 360 -22.11 -13.36 -17.86
N LEU A 361 -22.00 -12.21 -17.18
CA LEU A 361 -22.29 -10.92 -17.78
C LEU A 361 -21.41 -10.64 -19.00
N ASP A 362 -22.03 -10.30 -20.12
CA ASP A 362 -21.37 -9.97 -21.37
C ASP A 362 -22.13 -8.84 -22.07
N GLY A 363 -21.67 -7.61 -21.87
CA GLY A 363 -22.29 -6.40 -22.44
C GLY A 363 -22.24 -6.31 -23.97
N SER A 364 -21.47 -7.20 -24.64
CA SER A 364 -21.50 -7.32 -26.09
C SER A 364 -22.71 -8.10 -26.62
N LYS A 365 -23.37 -8.89 -25.74
CA LYS A 365 -24.48 -9.79 -26.10
C LYS A 365 -25.83 -9.33 -25.52
N ALA A 366 -25.83 -8.61 -24.41
CA ALA A 366 -27.07 -8.23 -23.73
C ALA A 366 -26.91 -6.91 -22.97
N SER A 367 -28.07 -6.24 -22.76
CA SER A 367 -28.21 -5.18 -21.77
C SER A 367 -28.75 -5.77 -20.48
N TYR A 368 -28.28 -5.27 -19.35
CA TYR A 368 -28.65 -5.77 -18.02
C TYR A 368 -29.38 -4.69 -17.22
N THR A 369 -30.38 -5.09 -16.45
CA THR A 369 -31.12 -4.22 -15.55
C THR A 369 -30.83 -4.64 -14.11
N ILE A 370 -30.56 -3.67 -13.23
CA ILE A 370 -30.45 -3.86 -11.80
C ILE A 370 -31.71 -3.33 -11.15
N THR A 371 -32.35 -4.13 -10.29
CA THR A 371 -33.49 -3.72 -9.48
C THR A 371 -33.05 -3.66 -8.01
N PHE A 372 -33.32 -2.51 -7.35
CA PHE A 372 -33.03 -2.26 -5.94
C PHE A 372 -34.28 -2.39 -5.10
#